data_b3b3c20ae35130f68287d5ddf41c4cf2
#
_entry.id   b3b3c20ae35130f68287d5ddf41c4cf2
#
_cell.length_a   1.000
_cell.length_b   1.000
_cell.length_c   1.000
_cell.angle_alpha   90.00
_cell.angle_beta   90.00
_cell.angle_gamma   90.00
#
_symmetry.space_group_name_H-M   'P 1'
#
loop_
_entity.id
_entity.type
_entity.pdbx_description
1 polymer ?
#
loop_
_entity_poly.entity_id
_entity_poly.type
_entity_poly.pdbx_seq_one_letter_code
_entity_poly.pdbx_strand_id
1 'polypeptide(L)'
;MPVPQRGEIWFTKLPTDPPEKGKRPVVIVSVNARNIHPRAETLLVVPLSTSVHKGDVATHLLLEPGETGLRERQIARAEDVTVVRKSTIEPARERLRTLSSTRICELARKVELAMGCSP
;
A
#
# COMPACT_ATOMS: atom_id res chain seq x y z
N MET A 1 -0.43 -20.74 -3.24
CA MET A 1 -0.81 -19.34 -2.92
C MET A 1 0.27 -18.40 -3.38
N PRO A 2 -0.06 -17.38 -4.16
CA PRO A 2 0.95 -16.41 -4.57
C PRO A 2 1.48 -15.65 -3.35
N VAL A 3 2.77 -15.43 -3.35
CA VAL A 3 3.42 -14.65 -2.30
C VAL A 3 3.34 -13.18 -2.69
N PRO A 4 2.85 -12.31 -1.79
CA PRO A 4 2.83 -10.88 -2.08
C PRO A 4 4.22 -10.32 -2.33
N GLN A 5 4.34 -9.49 -3.36
CA GLN A 5 5.60 -8.87 -3.76
C GLN A 5 5.54 -7.37 -3.50
N ARG A 6 6.67 -6.80 -3.15
CA ARG A 6 6.79 -5.36 -2.94
C ARG A 6 6.34 -4.60 -4.19
N GLY A 7 5.48 -3.62 -3.99
CA GLY A 7 4.92 -2.81 -5.08
C GLY A 7 3.61 -3.32 -5.64
N GLU A 8 3.22 -4.54 -5.31
CA GLU A 8 1.94 -5.09 -5.75
C GLU A 8 0.78 -4.47 -4.98
N ILE A 9 -0.37 -4.46 -5.61
CA ILE A 9 -1.61 -3.97 -5.00
C ILE A 9 -2.48 -5.17 -4.66
N TRP A 10 -2.84 -5.26 -3.40
CA TRP A 10 -3.70 -6.30 -2.86
C TRP A 10 -4.88 -5.68 -2.14
N PHE A 11 -5.88 -6.46 -1.80
CA PHE A 11 -7.06 -5.98 -1.09
C PHE A 11 -7.11 -6.56 0.31
N THR A 12 -7.47 -5.74 1.27
CA THR A 12 -7.63 -6.17 2.66
C THR A 12 -8.59 -5.24 3.39
N LYS A 13 -9.21 -5.77 4.43
CA LYS A 13 -9.99 -4.96 5.35
C LYS A 13 -9.01 -4.40 6.40
N LEU A 14 -8.97 -3.09 6.52
CA LEU A 14 -8.08 -2.44 7.47
C LEU A 14 -8.74 -2.35 8.85
N PRO A 15 -7.99 -2.65 9.93
CA PRO A 15 -8.56 -2.60 11.28
C PRO A 15 -9.00 -1.20 11.70
N THR A 16 -8.44 -0.16 11.07
CA THR A 16 -8.79 1.23 11.36
C THR A 16 -10.01 1.72 10.61
N ASP A 17 -10.47 0.96 9.60
CA ASP A 17 -11.66 1.34 8.84
C ASP A 17 -12.94 0.88 9.54
N PRO A 18 -14.06 1.62 9.35
CA PRO A 18 -15.35 1.15 9.81
C PRO A 18 -15.71 -0.20 9.18
N PRO A 19 -16.41 -1.10 9.89
CA PRO A 19 -16.75 -2.42 9.35
C PRO A 19 -17.48 -2.39 8.00
N GLU A 20 -18.31 -1.37 7.78
CA GLU A 20 -19.07 -1.23 6.53
C GLU A 20 -18.23 -0.84 5.32
N LYS A 21 -17.00 -0.38 5.53
CA LYS A 21 -16.14 0.05 4.41
C LYS A 21 -15.62 -1.12 3.58
N GLY A 22 -15.54 -2.30 4.16
CA GLY A 22 -15.10 -3.49 3.44
C GLY A 22 -13.61 -3.48 3.10
N LYS A 23 -13.26 -4.22 2.06
CA LYS A 23 -11.86 -4.36 1.63
C LYS A 23 -11.41 -3.18 0.79
N ARG A 24 -10.19 -2.76 1.02
CA ARG A 24 -9.57 -1.63 0.31
C ARG A 24 -8.31 -2.06 -0.40
N PRO A 25 -7.94 -1.37 -1.49
CA PRO A 25 -6.63 -1.62 -2.10
C PRO A 25 -5.52 -1.06 -1.21
N VAL A 26 -4.46 -1.83 -1.12
CA VAL A 26 -3.24 -1.44 -0.39
C VAL A 26 -2.03 -1.79 -1.24
N VAL A 27 -0.95 -1.04 -1.06
CA VAL A 27 0.33 -1.31 -1.71
C VAL A 27 1.24 -2.05 -0.73
N ILE A 28 1.84 -3.15 -1.16
CA ILE A 28 2.83 -3.87 -0.36
C ILE A 28 4.12 -3.05 -0.37
N VAL A 29 4.54 -2.56 0.77
CA VAL A 29 5.77 -1.74 0.88
C VAL A 29 6.92 -2.47 1.58
N SER A 30 6.64 -3.56 2.29
CA SER A 30 7.70 -4.35 2.91
C SER A 30 8.57 -5.02 1.85
N VAL A 31 9.86 -5.18 2.18
CA VAL A 31 10.83 -5.75 1.25
C VAL A 31 10.54 -7.23 1.00
N ASN A 32 10.89 -7.70 -0.21
CA ASN A 32 10.61 -9.08 -0.60
C ASN A 32 11.31 -10.12 0.27
N ALA A 33 12.48 -9.82 0.79
CA ALA A 33 13.17 -10.73 1.71
C ALA A 33 12.30 -11.04 2.93
N ARG A 34 11.55 -10.05 3.42
CA ARG A 34 10.58 -10.23 4.50
C ARG A 34 9.32 -10.91 4.00
N ASN A 35 8.82 -10.49 2.83
CA ASN A 35 7.54 -10.99 2.31
C ASN A 35 7.56 -12.50 2.06
N ILE A 36 8.66 -13.03 1.56
CA ILE A 36 8.77 -14.46 1.24
C ILE A 36 9.18 -15.32 2.44
N HIS A 37 9.62 -14.70 3.53
CA HIS A 37 10.13 -15.45 4.69
C HIS A 37 8.97 -16.21 5.36
N PRO A 38 9.08 -17.54 5.50
CA PRO A 38 7.95 -18.34 6.00
C PRO A 38 7.56 -18.03 7.44
N ARG A 39 8.47 -17.49 8.24
CA ARG A 39 8.17 -17.10 9.63
C ARG A 39 7.61 -15.69 9.74
N ALA A 40 7.69 -14.89 8.68
CA ALA A 40 7.10 -13.57 8.68
C ALA A 40 5.61 -13.69 8.32
N GLU A 41 4.76 -13.59 9.30
CA GLU A 41 3.30 -13.75 9.13
C GLU A 41 2.61 -12.47 8.67
N THR A 42 3.35 -11.37 8.65
CA THR A 42 2.78 -10.05 8.38
C THR A 42 3.49 -9.35 7.23
N LEU A 43 2.80 -8.34 6.72
CA LEU A 43 3.30 -7.46 5.65
C LEU A 43 3.13 -6.03 6.11
N LEU A 44 3.95 -5.14 5.58
CA LEU A 44 3.72 -3.70 5.72
C LEU A 44 3.04 -3.21 4.45
N VAL A 45 1.95 -2.48 4.64
CA VAL A 45 1.15 -1.97 3.52
C VAL A 45 0.83 -0.50 3.73
N VAL A 46 0.60 0.20 2.62
CA VAL A 46 0.10 1.57 2.61
C VAL A 46 -1.27 1.55 1.95
N PRO A 47 -2.31 2.05 2.63
CA PRO A 47 -3.65 2.07 2.05
C PRO A 47 -3.76 3.09 0.93
N LEU A 48 -4.60 2.77 -0.06
CA LEU A 48 -4.94 3.66 -1.16
C LEU A 48 -6.35 4.22 -0.94
N SER A 49 -6.53 5.47 -1.32
CA SER A 49 -7.80 6.17 -1.18
C SER A 49 -8.10 6.98 -2.43
N THR A 50 -9.36 7.06 -2.81
CA THR A 50 -9.81 7.93 -3.89
C THR A 50 -10.09 9.35 -3.42
N SER A 51 -10.08 9.58 -2.12
CA SER A 51 -10.31 10.92 -1.57
C SER A 51 -9.13 11.83 -1.88
N VAL A 52 -9.36 12.78 -2.78
CA VAL A 52 -8.33 13.75 -3.14
C VAL A 52 -8.51 14.98 -2.25
N HIS A 53 -7.52 15.24 -1.41
CA HIS A 53 -7.52 16.45 -0.61
C HIS A 53 -6.95 17.61 -1.41
N LYS A 54 -7.43 18.79 -1.12
CA LYS A 54 -6.88 20.00 -1.72
C LYS A 54 -5.50 20.27 -1.11
N GLY A 55 -4.54 20.45 -1.99
CA GLY A 55 -3.18 20.77 -1.60
C GLY A 55 -2.27 19.54 -1.50
N ASP A 56 -1.00 19.82 -1.59
CA ASP A 56 0.03 18.79 -1.51
C ASP A 56 0.31 18.45 -0.04
N VAL A 57 0.16 17.18 0.28
CA VAL A 57 0.55 16.66 1.59
C VAL A 57 1.84 15.88 1.38
N ALA A 58 2.87 16.22 2.17
CA ALA A 58 4.21 15.66 1.97
C ALA A 58 4.26 14.14 2.02
N THR A 59 3.39 13.52 2.82
CA THR A 59 3.35 12.06 2.98
C THR A 59 2.39 11.36 2.02
N HIS A 60 1.73 12.11 1.14
CA HIS A 60 0.82 11.53 0.15
C HIS A 60 1.52 11.36 -1.19
N LEU A 61 1.26 10.24 -1.86
CA LEU A 61 1.75 9.98 -3.19
C LEU A 61 0.56 9.74 -4.12
N LEU A 62 0.45 10.59 -5.15
CA LEU A 62 -0.61 10.45 -6.14
C LEU A 62 -0.23 9.37 -7.15
N LEU A 63 -1.12 8.41 -7.34
CA LEU A 63 -0.94 7.31 -8.29
C LEU A 63 -2.03 7.36 -9.34
N GLU A 64 -1.63 7.36 -10.60
CA GLU A 64 -2.56 7.42 -11.72
C GLU A 64 -3.07 6.01 -12.08
N PRO A 65 -4.25 5.90 -12.73
CA PRO A 65 -4.79 4.58 -13.12
C PRO A 65 -3.84 3.75 -13.96
N GLY A 66 -3.02 4.40 -14.80
CA GLY A 66 -2.02 3.71 -15.61
C GLY A 66 -0.93 3.01 -14.81
N GLU A 67 -0.67 3.47 -13.58
CA GLU A 67 0.35 2.91 -12.69
C GLU A 67 -0.20 1.76 -11.86
N THR A 68 -1.46 1.85 -11.45
CA THR A 68 -2.07 0.89 -10.52
C THR A 68 -2.91 -0.17 -11.21
N GLY A 69 -3.52 0.17 -12.33
CA GLY A 69 -4.55 -0.66 -12.96
C GLY A 69 -5.93 -0.47 -12.34
N LEU A 70 -6.05 0.37 -11.32
CA LEU A 70 -7.34 0.72 -10.74
C LEU A 70 -8.05 1.76 -11.60
N ARG A 71 -9.38 1.82 -11.51
CA ARG A 71 -10.18 2.72 -12.35
C ARG A 71 -9.93 4.18 -12.07
N GLU A 72 -9.77 4.52 -10.82
CA GLU A 72 -9.66 5.89 -10.38
C GLU A 72 -8.26 6.20 -9.87
N ARG A 73 -7.92 7.48 -9.93
CA ARG A 73 -6.72 8.01 -9.32
C ARG A 73 -6.72 7.69 -7.82
N GLN A 74 -5.58 7.29 -7.29
CA GLN A 74 -5.44 6.93 -5.89
C GLN A 74 -4.45 7.84 -5.19
N ILE A 75 -4.68 8.09 -3.93
CA ILE A 75 -3.70 8.69 -3.03
C ILE A 75 -3.17 7.59 -2.13
N ALA A 76 -1.87 7.36 -2.16
CA ALA A 76 -1.21 6.47 -1.20
C ALA A 76 -0.83 7.31 0.01
N ARG A 77 -1.42 7.00 1.15
CA ARG A 77 -1.23 7.77 2.38
C ARG A 77 -0.15 7.11 3.22
N ALA A 78 1.09 7.55 3.02
CA ALA A 78 2.25 6.94 3.68
C ALA A 78 2.19 7.02 5.21
N GLU A 79 1.56 8.07 5.76
CA GLU A 79 1.39 8.20 7.21
C GLU A 79 0.47 7.13 7.80
N ASP A 80 -0.31 6.45 6.96
CA ASP A 80 -1.21 5.38 7.39
C ASP A 80 -0.59 3.99 7.19
N VAL A 81 0.72 3.90 6.99
CA VAL A 81 1.41 2.62 6.88
C VAL A 81 1.01 1.73 8.05
N THR A 82 0.65 0.49 7.74
CA THR A 82 0.17 -0.42 8.77
C THR A 82 0.62 -1.84 8.50
N VAL A 83 0.53 -2.68 9.50
CA VAL A 83 0.84 -4.10 9.42
C VAL A 83 -0.45 -4.87 9.20
N VAL A 84 -0.41 -5.84 8.29
CA VAL A 84 -1.52 -6.76 8.08
C VAL A 84 -1.01 -8.19 8.05
N ARG A 85 -1.86 -9.14 8.37
CA ARG A 85 -1.50 -10.56 8.29
C ARG A 85 -1.57 -11.02 6.84
N LYS A 86 -0.60 -11.83 6.44
CA LYS A 86 -0.59 -12.44 5.09
C LYS A 86 -1.89 -13.21 4.81
N SER A 87 -2.46 -13.82 5.85
CA SER A 87 -3.67 -14.62 5.70
C SER A 87 -4.92 -13.79 5.42
N THR A 88 -4.88 -12.48 5.65
CA THR A 88 -6.06 -11.61 5.50
C THR A 88 -6.08 -10.82 4.20
N ILE A 89 -5.01 -10.85 3.43
CA ILE A 89 -4.98 -10.12 2.16
C ILE A 89 -5.48 -11.00 1.02
N GLU A 90 -6.06 -10.38 0.02
CA GLU A 90 -6.57 -11.06 -1.16
C GLU A 90 -6.00 -10.42 -2.42
N PRO A 91 -5.67 -11.25 -3.43
CA PRO A 91 -5.29 -10.70 -4.72
C PRO A 91 -6.51 -10.03 -5.37
N ALA A 92 -6.25 -9.05 -6.21
CA ALA A 92 -7.32 -8.43 -6.97
C ALA A 92 -7.92 -9.46 -7.95
N ARG A 93 -9.23 -9.37 -8.18
CA ARG A 93 -9.90 -10.20 -9.19
C ARG A 93 -9.42 -9.84 -10.59
N GLU A 94 -9.13 -8.57 -10.79
CA GLU A 94 -8.58 -8.07 -12.02
C GLU A 94 -7.06 -7.96 -11.89
N ARG A 95 -6.39 -8.07 -13.04
CA ARG A 95 -4.93 -7.99 -13.05
C ARG A 95 -4.50 -6.55 -12.83
N LEU A 96 -4.06 -6.26 -11.62
CA LEU A 96 -3.51 -4.95 -11.28
C LEU A 96 -2.03 -4.88 -11.65
N ARG A 97 -1.54 -3.66 -11.80
CA ARG A 97 -0.14 -3.44 -12.10
C ARG A 97 0.67 -3.38 -10.83
N THR A 98 1.94 -3.76 -10.95
CA THR A 98 2.92 -3.58 -9.89
C THR A 98 3.54 -2.20 -10.08
N LEU A 99 3.65 -1.43 -9.01
CA LEU A 99 4.31 -0.13 -9.09
C LEU A 99 5.77 -0.28 -9.48
N SER A 100 6.26 0.67 -10.28
CA SER A 100 7.67 0.68 -10.67
C SER A 100 8.57 0.84 -9.44
N SER A 101 9.82 0.40 -9.57
CA SER A 101 10.78 0.53 -8.48
C SER A 101 10.98 1.98 -8.06
N THR A 102 10.92 2.92 -9.01
CA THR A 102 11.00 4.35 -8.71
C THR A 102 9.84 4.81 -7.83
N ARG A 103 8.62 4.41 -8.19
CA ARG A 103 7.43 4.84 -7.45
C ARG A 103 7.34 4.21 -6.08
N ILE A 104 7.69 2.91 -5.95
CA ILE A 104 7.67 2.28 -4.64
C ILE A 104 8.76 2.86 -3.73
N CYS A 105 9.89 3.26 -4.30
CA CYS A 105 10.94 3.92 -3.54
C CYS A 105 10.48 5.31 -3.07
N GLU A 106 9.78 6.07 -3.92
CA GLU A 106 9.18 7.34 -3.51
C GLU A 106 8.22 7.14 -2.34
N LEU A 107 7.39 6.12 -2.42
CA LEU A 107 6.43 5.82 -1.36
C LEU A 107 7.14 5.44 -0.05
N ALA A 108 8.19 4.63 -0.15
CA ALA A 108 8.98 4.25 1.03
C ALA A 108 9.62 5.46 1.69
N ARG A 109 10.12 6.40 0.92
CA ARG A 109 10.67 7.65 1.46
C ARG A 109 9.62 8.50 2.15
N LYS A 110 8.40 8.49 1.65
CA LYS A 110 7.30 9.20 2.31
C LYS A 110 6.90 8.52 3.62
N VAL A 111 7.01 7.20 3.70
CA VAL A 111 6.82 6.47 4.96
C VAL A 111 7.89 6.90 5.96
N GLU A 112 9.14 6.96 5.54
CA GLU A 112 10.24 7.45 6.40
C GLU A 112 9.97 8.88 6.87
N LEU A 113 9.50 9.73 5.98
CA LEU A 113 9.14 11.10 6.31
C LEU A 113 8.04 11.17 7.38
N ALA A 114 7.04 10.29 7.27
CA ALA A 114 5.94 10.23 8.22
C ALA A 114 6.42 9.82 9.62
N MET A 115 7.42 8.95 9.69
CA MET A 115 7.99 8.53 10.97
C MET A 115 8.89 9.61 11.57
N GLY A 116 9.60 10.31 10.71
CA GLY A 116 10.56 11.31 11.13
C GLY A 116 11.81 10.70 11.79
N CYS A 117 12.91 11.36 11.61
CA CYS A 117 14.13 11.05 12.34
C CYS A 117 14.86 12.37 12.48
N SER A 118 14.42 13.14 13.46
CA SER A 118 14.96 14.45 13.70
C SER A 118 16.06 14.36 14.74
N PRO A 119 17.28 14.81 14.44
CA PRO A 119 18.32 14.88 15.44
C PRO A 119 17.98 15.93 16.51
#